data_30d9207665e8e2a0740db4df21c98d9b
#
_entry.id   30d9207665e8e2a0740db4df21c98d9b
#
_cell.length_a   1.000
_cell.length_b   1.000
_cell.length_c   1.000
_cell.angle_alpha   90.00
_cell.angle_beta   90.00
_cell.angle_gamma   90.00
#
_symmetry.space_group_name_H-M   'P 1'
#
loop_
_entity.id
_entity.type
_entity.pdbx_description
1 polymer ?
#
loop_
_entity_poly.entity_id
_entity_poly.type
_entity_poly.pdbx_seq_one_letter_code
_entity_poly.pdbx_strand_id
1 'polypeptide(L)'
;MSVVGLGVDAVELDRFRRVLARTPGVARRLFTEDERAYGTRFRDPTGRLAARFAAKEAAMKALGVGLGAFGFHEVEVVRAPSGQPILRVVGAAAELARRRGVGGWRVSLTHTDRVAQAVVVAVSEGQEGSEAPAGGEARS
;
A
#
# COMPACT_ATOMS: atom_id res chain seq x y z
N MET A 1 14.08 13.53 10.35
CA MET A 1 13.06 12.57 9.94
C MET A 1 13.33 11.26 10.62
N SER A 2 12.35 10.67 11.23
CA SER A 2 12.50 9.43 11.97
C SER A 2 11.47 8.42 11.48
N VAL A 3 11.77 7.14 11.66
CA VAL A 3 10.80 6.10 11.39
C VAL A 3 9.81 6.08 12.54
N VAL A 4 8.53 6.24 12.21
CA VAL A 4 7.46 6.24 13.19
C VAL A 4 6.82 4.85 13.27
N GLY A 5 6.77 4.15 12.15
CA GLY A 5 6.17 2.84 12.14
C GLY A 5 6.67 2.03 10.96
N LEU A 6 6.54 0.71 11.07
CA LEU A 6 7.01 -0.20 10.07
C LEU A 6 5.98 -1.32 9.96
N GLY A 7 5.63 -1.67 8.76
CA GLY A 7 4.71 -2.77 8.52
C GLY A 7 5.20 -3.65 7.39
N VAL A 8 4.95 -4.94 7.52
CA VAL A 8 5.25 -5.88 6.47
C VAL A 8 4.10 -6.86 6.41
N ASP A 9 3.74 -7.25 5.20
CA ASP A 9 2.68 -8.22 5.02
C ASP A 9 2.99 -9.09 3.82
N ALA A 10 2.52 -10.33 3.87
CA ALA A 10 2.72 -11.30 2.80
C ALA A 10 1.38 -11.95 2.49
N VAL A 11 1.10 -12.17 1.22
CA VAL A 11 -0.17 -12.72 0.77
C VAL A 11 0.12 -13.88 -0.18
N GLU A 12 -0.49 -15.03 0.10
CA GLU A 12 -0.35 -16.18 -0.78
C GLU A 12 -1.24 -16.00 -1.98
N LEU A 13 -0.67 -16.09 -3.17
CA LEU A 13 -1.41 -15.79 -4.39
C LEU A 13 -2.53 -16.79 -4.66
N ASP A 14 -2.30 -18.06 -4.43
CA ASP A 14 -3.36 -19.04 -4.69
C ASP A 14 -4.58 -18.78 -3.83
N ARG A 15 -4.36 -18.47 -2.55
CA ARG A 15 -5.47 -18.16 -1.66
C ARG A 15 -6.16 -16.88 -2.11
N PHE A 16 -5.39 -15.86 -2.46
CA PHE A 16 -5.97 -14.58 -2.86
C PHE A 16 -6.77 -14.74 -4.16
N ARG A 17 -6.24 -15.55 -5.09
CA ARG A 17 -6.96 -15.80 -6.34
C ARG A 17 -8.30 -16.45 -6.05
N ARG A 18 -8.34 -17.40 -5.12
CA ARG A 18 -9.59 -18.04 -4.76
C ARG A 18 -10.58 -17.06 -4.13
N VAL A 19 -10.09 -16.14 -3.30
CA VAL A 19 -10.97 -15.16 -2.69
C VAL A 19 -11.56 -14.26 -3.77
N LEU A 20 -10.75 -13.81 -4.71
CA LEU A 20 -11.24 -12.95 -5.79
C LEU A 20 -12.28 -13.68 -6.63
N ALA A 21 -12.09 -14.98 -6.86
CA ALA A 21 -13.01 -15.74 -7.70
C ALA A 21 -14.32 -16.07 -6.98
N ARG A 22 -14.24 -16.31 -5.67
CA ARG A 22 -15.41 -16.80 -4.96
C ARG A 22 -16.28 -15.71 -4.36
N THR A 23 -15.75 -14.54 -4.11
CA THR A 23 -16.46 -13.51 -3.37
C THR A 23 -16.73 -12.33 -4.30
N PRO A 24 -17.93 -12.28 -4.88
CA PRO A 24 -18.26 -11.16 -5.77
C PRO A 24 -18.16 -9.85 -5.02
N GLY A 25 -17.59 -8.86 -5.64
CA GLY A 25 -17.49 -7.54 -5.06
C GLY A 25 -16.29 -7.34 -4.15
N VAL A 26 -15.50 -8.40 -3.85
CA VAL A 26 -14.40 -8.22 -2.93
C VAL A 26 -13.35 -7.32 -3.57
N ALA A 27 -13.09 -7.45 -4.87
CA ALA A 27 -12.09 -6.59 -5.50
C ALA A 27 -12.49 -5.13 -5.42
N ARG A 28 -13.79 -4.84 -5.57
CA ARG A 28 -14.25 -3.47 -5.48
C ARG A 28 -14.11 -2.94 -4.05
N ARG A 29 -14.31 -3.79 -3.06
CA ARG A 29 -14.19 -3.36 -1.68
C ARG A 29 -12.74 -3.14 -1.27
N LEU A 30 -11.82 -3.96 -1.79
CA LEU A 30 -10.42 -3.88 -1.40
C LEU A 30 -9.64 -2.83 -2.16
N PHE A 31 -10.00 -2.57 -3.42
CA PHE A 31 -9.17 -1.75 -4.30
C PHE A 31 -9.97 -0.60 -4.87
N THR A 32 -9.31 0.54 -5.02
CA THR A 32 -9.90 1.70 -5.67
C THR A 32 -10.11 1.41 -7.14
N GLU A 33 -10.88 2.26 -7.80
CA GLU A 33 -11.13 2.11 -9.21
C GLU A 33 -9.83 2.15 -10.00
N ASP A 34 -8.91 3.04 -9.63
CA ASP A 34 -7.62 3.15 -10.32
C ASP A 34 -6.77 1.91 -10.11
N GLU A 35 -6.79 1.33 -8.91
CA GLU A 35 -6.05 0.10 -8.65
C GLU A 35 -6.61 -1.05 -9.47
N ARG A 36 -7.94 -1.12 -9.57
CA ARG A 36 -8.57 -2.18 -10.37
C ARG A 36 -8.28 -1.99 -11.86
N ALA A 37 -8.31 -0.74 -12.33
CA ALA A 37 -8.00 -0.45 -13.71
C ALA A 37 -6.55 -0.84 -14.04
N TYR A 38 -5.64 -0.58 -13.11
CA TYR A 38 -4.26 -0.99 -13.31
C TYR A 38 -4.15 -2.51 -13.45
N GLY A 39 -4.90 -3.24 -12.63
CA GLY A 39 -4.87 -4.71 -12.70
C GLY A 39 -5.33 -5.25 -14.03
N THR A 40 -6.28 -4.58 -14.70
CA THR A 40 -6.80 -5.08 -15.98
C THR A 40 -5.77 -4.98 -17.10
N ARG A 41 -4.64 -4.33 -16.87
CA ARG A 41 -3.61 -4.21 -17.88
C ARG A 41 -2.79 -5.49 -18.01
N PHE A 42 -3.02 -6.47 -17.14
CA PHE A 42 -2.24 -7.68 -17.12
C PHE A 42 -3.13 -8.88 -17.32
N ARG A 43 -2.59 -9.92 -17.97
CA ARG A 43 -3.37 -11.12 -18.22
C ARG A 43 -3.80 -11.74 -16.89
N ASP A 44 -2.92 -11.80 -15.92
CA ASP A 44 -3.24 -12.31 -14.60
C ASP A 44 -2.90 -11.22 -13.60
N PRO A 45 -3.90 -10.49 -13.11
CA PRO A 45 -3.64 -9.39 -12.21
C PRO A 45 -3.38 -9.80 -10.77
N THR A 46 -3.47 -11.11 -10.46
CA THR A 46 -3.44 -11.55 -9.07
C THR A 46 -2.23 -11.07 -8.31
N GLY A 47 -1.04 -11.23 -8.88
CA GLY A 47 0.19 -10.84 -8.16
C GLY A 47 0.23 -9.35 -7.85
N ARG A 48 -0.17 -8.52 -8.80
CA ARG A 48 -0.13 -7.09 -8.60
C ARG A 48 -1.20 -6.62 -7.64
N LEU A 49 -2.39 -7.20 -7.69
CA LEU A 49 -3.44 -6.84 -6.75
C LEU A 49 -3.12 -7.36 -5.36
N ALA A 50 -2.55 -8.57 -5.27
CA ALA A 50 -2.15 -9.11 -3.96
C ALA A 50 -1.08 -8.24 -3.32
N ALA A 51 -0.12 -7.74 -4.10
CA ALA A 51 0.92 -6.86 -3.56
C ALA A 51 0.32 -5.56 -3.05
N ARG A 52 -0.69 -5.03 -3.74
CA ARG A 52 -1.37 -3.83 -3.30
C ARG A 52 -2.18 -4.09 -2.02
N PHE A 53 -2.81 -5.23 -1.94
CA PHE A 53 -3.52 -5.59 -0.73
C PHE A 53 -2.54 -5.72 0.45
N ALA A 54 -1.39 -6.35 0.21
CA ALA A 54 -0.36 -6.46 1.23
C ALA A 54 0.11 -5.08 1.69
N ALA A 55 0.22 -4.12 0.76
CA ALA A 55 0.63 -2.77 1.12
C ALA A 55 -0.39 -2.08 2.03
N LYS A 56 -1.69 -2.29 1.77
CA LYS A 56 -2.73 -1.71 2.61
C LYS A 56 -2.67 -2.27 4.02
N GLU A 57 -2.45 -3.57 4.14
CA GLU A 57 -2.34 -4.18 5.45
C GLU A 57 -1.03 -3.81 6.13
N ALA A 58 0.04 -3.69 5.38
CA ALA A 58 1.32 -3.24 5.94
C ALA A 58 1.21 -1.81 6.47
N ALA A 59 0.43 -0.96 5.79
CA ALA A 59 0.21 0.40 6.27
C ALA A 59 -0.55 0.39 7.59
N MET A 60 -1.53 -0.49 7.75
CA MET A 60 -2.24 -0.62 9.01
C MET A 60 -1.27 -1.03 10.12
N LYS A 61 -0.39 -1.98 9.83
CA LYS A 61 0.59 -2.42 10.82
C LYS A 61 1.55 -1.29 11.17
N ALA A 62 1.96 -0.50 10.19
CA ALA A 62 2.84 0.64 10.45
C ALA A 62 2.18 1.66 11.35
N LEU A 63 0.85 1.77 11.30
CA LEU A 63 0.09 2.65 12.17
C LEU A 63 -0.32 1.98 13.48
N GLY A 64 -0.02 0.69 13.63
CA GLY A 64 -0.34 -0.01 14.85
C GLY A 64 -1.82 -0.33 15.00
N VAL A 65 -2.55 -0.48 13.89
CA VAL A 65 -3.98 -0.76 13.94
C VAL A 65 -4.29 -1.97 13.10
N GLY A 66 -5.49 -2.49 13.25
CA GLY A 66 -5.95 -3.65 12.48
C GLY A 66 -7.09 -3.30 11.56
N LEU A 67 -7.72 -4.34 11.02
CA LEU A 67 -8.82 -4.16 10.11
C LEU A 67 -9.94 -3.40 10.81
N GLY A 68 -10.59 -2.55 10.06
CA GLY A 68 -11.72 -1.78 10.59
C GLY A 68 -11.34 -0.40 11.08
N ALA A 69 -10.06 -0.11 11.24
CA ALA A 69 -9.64 1.21 11.68
C ALA A 69 -9.93 2.26 10.61
N PHE A 70 -9.84 1.86 9.34
CA PHE A 70 -10.20 2.73 8.21
C PHE A 70 -10.46 1.81 7.02
N GLY A 71 -10.98 2.38 5.95
CA GLY A 71 -11.33 1.59 4.77
C GLY A 71 -10.14 1.30 3.88
N PHE A 72 -10.21 0.22 3.14
CA PHE A 72 -9.11 -0.16 2.25
C PHE A 72 -8.88 0.86 1.14
N HIS A 73 -9.90 1.61 0.74
CA HIS A 73 -9.74 2.63 -0.30
C HIS A 73 -8.99 3.85 0.20
N GLU A 74 -8.78 3.97 1.50
CA GLU A 74 -8.11 5.14 2.04
C GLU A 74 -6.60 5.02 1.99
N VAL A 75 -6.08 3.85 1.65
CA VAL A 75 -4.67 3.65 1.38
C VAL A 75 -4.57 3.07 -0.01
N GLU A 76 -4.06 3.85 -0.94
CA GLU A 76 -4.02 3.45 -2.34
C GLU A 76 -2.58 3.40 -2.82
N VAL A 77 -2.25 2.40 -3.62
CA VAL A 77 -0.93 2.35 -4.25
C VAL A 77 -1.06 2.98 -5.62
N VAL A 78 -0.27 4.03 -5.84
CA VAL A 78 -0.26 4.78 -7.08
C VAL A 78 1.13 4.62 -7.67
N ARG A 79 1.23 4.57 -8.99
CA ARG A 79 2.54 4.48 -9.62
C ARG A 79 2.96 5.84 -10.11
N ALA A 80 4.15 6.25 -9.70
CA ALA A 80 4.74 7.48 -10.22
C ALA A 80 5.10 7.29 -11.69
N PRO A 81 5.35 8.36 -12.43
CA PRO A 81 5.77 8.22 -13.83
C PRO A 81 6.99 7.34 -14.00
N SER A 82 7.85 7.26 -12.99
CA SER A 82 9.02 6.39 -13.04
C SER A 82 8.66 4.92 -12.89
N GLY A 83 7.41 4.61 -12.52
CA GLY A 83 6.99 3.25 -12.23
C GLY A 83 7.10 2.89 -10.76
N GLN A 84 7.66 3.77 -9.95
CA GLN A 84 7.85 3.50 -8.55
C GLN A 84 6.52 3.58 -7.81
N PRO A 85 6.23 2.65 -6.90
CA PRO A 85 4.98 2.74 -6.16
C PRO A 85 5.04 3.82 -5.09
N ILE A 86 3.92 4.47 -4.87
CA ILE A 86 3.76 5.50 -3.88
C ILE A 86 2.46 5.22 -3.14
N LEU A 87 2.45 5.41 -1.83
CA LEU A 87 1.22 5.30 -1.06
C LEU A 87 0.52 6.64 -1.02
N ARG A 88 -0.76 6.64 -1.33
CA ARG A 88 -1.61 7.79 -1.18
C ARG A 88 -2.57 7.47 -0.06
N VAL A 89 -2.52 8.25 1.02
CA VAL A 89 -3.30 7.99 2.21
C VAL A 89 -4.25 9.14 2.42
N VAL A 90 -5.54 8.86 2.53
CA VAL A 90 -6.57 9.88 2.61
C VAL A 90 -7.56 9.55 3.72
N GLY A 91 -8.47 10.44 4.00
CA GLY A 91 -9.60 10.20 4.89
C GLY A 91 -9.20 9.89 6.31
N ALA A 92 -9.89 8.94 6.91
CA ALA A 92 -9.63 8.56 8.29
C ALA A 92 -8.23 8.00 8.48
N ALA A 93 -7.70 7.32 7.46
CA ALA A 93 -6.34 6.81 7.53
C ALA A 93 -5.33 7.96 7.61
N ALA A 94 -5.55 9.01 6.84
CA ALA A 94 -4.66 10.18 6.88
C ALA A 94 -4.76 10.89 8.22
N GLU A 95 -5.95 10.98 8.78
CA GLU A 95 -6.14 11.62 10.06
C GLU A 95 -5.45 10.83 11.16
N LEU A 96 -5.57 9.50 11.14
CA LEU A 96 -4.89 8.67 12.11
C LEU A 96 -3.37 8.81 11.96
N ALA A 97 -2.88 8.82 10.73
CA ALA A 97 -1.45 8.96 10.48
C ALA A 97 -0.95 10.28 11.05
N ARG A 98 -1.70 11.36 10.84
CA ARG A 98 -1.28 12.65 11.34
C ARG A 98 -1.22 12.65 12.87
N ARG A 99 -2.20 12.04 13.51
CA ARG A 99 -2.20 11.97 14.98
C ARG A 99 -1.05 11.14 15.50
N ARG A 100 -0.52 10.22 14.72
CA ARG A 100 0.61 9.39 15.11
C ARG A 100 1.94 9.99 14.70
N GLY A 101 1.95 11.22 14.17
CA GLY A 101 3.19 11.90 13.82
C GLY A 101 3.76 11.50 12.47
N VAL A 102 2.96 10.87 11.61
CA VAL A 102 3.42 10.44 10.31
C VAL A 102 3.28 11.58 9.32
N GLY A 103 4.37 11.94 8.67
CA GLY A 103 4.36 12.97 7.63
C GLY A 103 4.70 12.42 6.26
N GLY A 104 5.09 11.18 6.17
CA GLY A 104 5.41 10.60 4.88
C GLY A 104 5.44 9.09 4.93
N TRP A 105 5.47 8.48 3.74
CA TRP A 105 5.41 7.04 3.59
C TRP A 105 6.42 6.59 2.58
N ARG A 106 6.94 5.38 2.80
CA ARG A 106 7.74 4.69 1.80
C ARG A 106 7.16 3.30 1.66
N VAL A 107 7.14 2.78 0.44
CA VAL A 107 6.57 1.45 0.21
C VAL A 107 7.43 0.71 -0.80
N SER A 108 7.56 -0.58 -0.58
CA SER A 108 8.22 -1.46 -1.52
C SER A 108 7.35 -2.68 -1.70
N LEU A 109 7.18 -3.10 -2.93
CA LEU A 109 6.33 -4.24 -3.28
C LEU A 109 7.15 -5.26 -4.05
N THR A 110 6.84 -6.53 -3.84
CA THR A 110 7.44 -7.58 -4.64
C THR A 110 6.47 -8.73 -4.73
N HIS A 111 6.58 -9.54 -5.77
CA HIS A 111 5.81 -10.77 -5.81
C HIS A 111 6.51 -11.79 -6.69
N THR A 112 6.28 -13.05 -6.37
CA THR A 112 6.66 -14.18 -7.18
C THR A 112 5.38 -14.79 -7.72
N ASP A 113 5.43 -15.99 -8.24
CA ASP A 113 4.21 -16.67 -8.66
C ASP A 113 3.48 -17.29 -7.46
N ARG A 114 4.02 -17.19 -6.25
CA ARG A 114 3.41 -17.79 -5.07
C ARG A 114 3.03 -16.78 -4.02
N VAL A 115 3.79 -15.73 -3.85
CA VAL A 115 3.65 -14.83 -2.72
C VAL A 115 3.84 -13.40 -3.19
N ALA A 116 3.02 -12.50 -2.66
CA ALA A 116 3.22 -11.06 -2.81
C ALA A 116 3.57 -10.50 -1.44
N GLN A 117 4.45 -9.53 -1.40
CA GLN A 117 4.88 -8.92 -0.14
C GLN A 117 4.94 -7.42 -0.29
N ALA A 118 4.73 -6.74 0.82
CA ALA A 118 4.88 -5.29 0.87
C ALA A 118 5.55 -4.90 2.18
N VAL A 119 6.39 -3.90 2.10
CA VAL A 119 6.98 -3.25 3.27
C VAL A 119 6.57 -1.80 3.23
N VAL A 120 6.06 -1.28 4.33
CA VAL A 120 5.65 0.11 4.45
C VAL A 120 6.40 0.72 5.63
N VAL A 121 7.01 1.88 5.39
CA VAL A 121 7.68 2.63 6.43
C VAL A 121 6.96 3.96 6.55
N ALA A 122 6.49 4.28 7.75
CA ALA A 122 5.89 5.56 8.05
C ALA A 122 6.97 6.42 8.70
N VAL A 123 7.18 7.63 8.17
CA VAL A 123 8.23 8.50 8.68
C VAL A 123 7.60 9.78 9.20
N SER A 124 8.27 10.40 10.15
CA SER A 124 7.80 11.65 10.69
C SER A 124 8.03 12.75 9.69
N GLU A 125 7.34 13.89 9.93
CA GLU A 125 7.51 14.99 9.04
C GLU A 125 8.91 15.46 9.11
N GLY A 126 9.53 15.65 8.00
CA GLY A 126 10.89 16.10 8.01
C GLY A 126 10.98 17.59 8.01
N GLN A 127 12.19 18.07 8.01
CA GLN A 127 12.38 19.44 7.90
C GLN A 127 11.98 19.76 6.58
N GLU A 128 11.46 20.79 6.45
CA GLU A 128 10.99 21.12 5.23
C GLU A 128 12.00 21.10 4.34
N GLY A 129 12.15 21.23 3.58
CA GLY A 129 13.14 21.25 2.72
C GLY A 129 13.69 19.94 2.43
N SER A 130 13.72 19.34 3.21
CA SER A 130 14.30 18.19 2.97
C SER A 130 13.72 17.44 1.97
N GLU A 131 13.43 17.62 1.53
CA GLU A 131 13.16 17.15 0.71
C GLU A 131 13.32 16.60 -0.13
N ALA A 132 13.18 16.70 -0.39
CA ALA A 132 13.32 16.34 -1.06
C ALA A 132 13.70 15.69 -1.79
N PRO A 133 13.80 15.64 -2.15
CA PRO A 133 14.11 15.08 -3.03
C PRO A 133 14.41 13.99 -3.01
N ALA A 134 14.64 14.02 -2.70
CA ALA A 134 15.02 13.08 -2.62
C ALA A 134 14.55 12.16 -3.02
N GLY A 135 14.09 12.35 -3.01
CA GLY A 135 13.50 11.39 -3.19
C GLY A 135 13.90 10.58 -4.06
N GLY A 136 14.12 10.78 -4.59
CA GLY A 136 14.22 10.02 -5.51
C GLY A 136 14.66 8.84 -5.26
N GLU A 137 15.13 8.86 -4.88
CA GLU A 137 15.57 7.87 -4.72
C GLU A 137 15.01 6.84 -4.58
N ALA A 138 14.49 6.94 -4.47
CA ALA A 138 13.79 5.97 -4.21
C ALA A 138 13.61 5.00 -5.13
N ARG A 139 14.17 4.30 -5.46
CA ARG A 139 13.89 3.44 -6.29
C ARG A 139 13.51 2.37 -5.65
N SER A 140 13.08 1.74 -5.66
CA SER A 140 12.67 0.68 -5.06
C SER A 140 12.14 -0.35 -5.53
#